data_9e55c8c59151524c3a87511ae819633f
#
_entry.id   9e55c8c59151524c3a87511ae819633f
#
_cell.length_a   1.000
_cell.length_b   1.000
_cell.length_c   1.000
_cell.angle_alpha   90.00
_cell.angle_beta   90.00
_cell.angle_gamma   90.00
#
_symmetry.space_group_name_H-M   'P 1'
#
loop_
_entity.id
_entity.type
_entity.pdbx_description
1 polymer ?
#
loop_
_entity_poly.entity_id
_entity_poly.type
_entity_poly.pdbx_seq_one_letter_code
_entity_poly.pdbx_strand_id
1 'polypeptide(L)'
;MTEKKIPMRKCIGCNEMKEKKALIRIVRNNKGEISVDTVGKAAGRGAYLCNSVKCFDAAVKAKRLEKAFKAPVPDDIYPKLREAISDNV
;
A
#
# COMPACT_ATOMS: atom_id res chain seq x y z
N MET A 1 -11.76 -11.33 -29.44
CA MET A 1 -11.73 -10.19 -28.65
C MET A 1 -11.14 -10.42 -27.30
N THR A 2 -10.18 -9.69 -26.97
CA THR A 2 -9.53 -9.86 -25.70
C THR A 2 -9.87 -8.74 -24.77
N GLU A 3 -10.33 -9.12 -23.64
CA GLU A 3 -10.53 -8.15 -22.58
C GLU A 3 -9.26 -8.00 -21.81
N LYS A 4 -8.88 -6.78 -21.62
CA LYS A 4 -7.75 -6.53 -20.74
C LYS A 4 -8.19 -6.73 -19.32
N LYS A 5 -7.56 -7.65 -18.66
CA LYS A 5 -7.80 -7.83 -17.24
C LYS A 5 -7.09 -6.73 -16.49
N ILE A 6 -7.85 -5.97 -15.75
CA ILE A 6 -7.28 -4.94 -14.89
C ILE A 6 -6.85 -5.61 -13.60
N PRO A 7 -5.56 -5.49 -13.21
CA PRO A 7 -5.12 -6.10 -11.97
C PRO A 7 -5.84 -5.48 -10.77
N MET A 8 -6.38 -6.34 -9.95
CA MET A 8 -7.05 -5.91 -8.72
C MET A 8 -6.21 -6.31 -7.52
N ARG A 9 -6.19 -5.45 -6.54
CA ARG A 9 -5.47 -5.72 -5.30
C ARG A 9 -6.34 -5.32 -4.12
N LYS A 10 -6.04 -5.90 -2.99
CA LYS A 10 -6.81 -5.67 -1.78
C LYS A 10 -6.18 -4.58 -0.94
N CYS A 11 -6.98 -3.60 -0.56
CA CYS A 11 -6.54 -2.56 0.37
C CYS A 11 -6.41 -3.15 1.77
N ILE A 12 -5.27 -2.95 2.41
CA ILE A 12 -5.05 -3.49 3.75
C ILE A 12 -5.80 -2.71 4.83
N GLY A 13 -6.32 -1.52 4.48
CA GLY A 13 -7.10 -0.72 5.42
C GLY A 13 -8.55 -1.11 5.47
N CYS A 14 -9.20 -1.22 4.31
CA CYS A 14 -10.63 -1.51 4.25
C CYS A 14 -10.96 -2.91 3.75
N ASN A 15 -9.95 -3.66 3.30
CA ASN A 15 -10.11 -5.02 2.79
C ASN A 15 -10.96 -5.13 1.52
N GLU A 16 -11.12 -4.05 0.81
CA GLU A 16 -11.84 -4.05 -0.45
C GLU A 16 -10.90 -4.24 -1.62
N MET A 17 -11.38 -4.95 -2.65
CA MET A 17 -10.62 -5.11 -3.87
C MET A 17 -10.80 -3.88 -4.74
N LYS A 18 -9.69 -3.34 -5.21
CA LYS A 18 -9.71 -2.17 -6.07
C LYS A 18 -8.67 -2.31 -7.16
N GLU A 19 -8.78 -1.51 -8.19
CA GLU A 19 -7.79 -1.50 -9.24
C GLU A 19 -6.43 -1.10 -8.67
N LYS A 20 -5.41 -1.79 -9.12
CA LYS A 20 -4.04 -1.52 -8.67
C LYS A 20 -3.67 -0.05 -8.83
N LYS A 21 -4.12 0.60 -9.89
CA LYS A 21 -3.84 2.01 -10.13
C LYS A 21 -4.45 2.93 -9.09
N ALA A 22 -5.53 2.51 -8.48
CA ALA A 22 -6.23 3.32 -7.48
C ALA A 22 -5.61 3.18 -6.09
N LEU A 23 -4.60 2.33 -5.96
CA LEU A 23 -3.99 2.02 -4.68
C LEU A 23 -2.56 2.52 -4.62
N ILE A 24 -2.12 2.81 -3.41
CA ILE A 24 -0.72 3.12 -3.15
C ILE A 24 -0.03 1.83 -2.78
N ARG A 25 1.12 1.59 -3.36
CA ARG A 25 1.87 0.37 -3.12
C ARG A 25 3.00 0.64 -2.13
N ILE A 26 3.10 -0.22 -1.13
CA ILE A 26 4.20 -0.22 -0.19
C ILE A 26 4.97 -1.52 -0.44
N VAL A 27 6.28 -1.46 -0.53
CA VAL A 27 7.11 -2.59 -0.92
C VAL A 27 8.16 -2.90 0.14
N ARG A 28 8.34 -4.18 0.40
CA ARG A 28 9.46 -4.67 1.20
C ARG A 28 10.36 -5.44 0.27
N ASN A 29 11.59 -4.99 0.10
CA ASN A 29 12.53 -5.65 -0.80
C ASN A 29 13.20 -6.85 -0.12
N ASN A 30 14.07 -7.54 -0.84
CA ASN A 30 14.72 -8.74 -0.32
C ASN A 30 15.71 -8.45 0.79
N LYS A 31 16.07 -7.20 0.98
CA LYS A 31 16.94 -6.79 2.09
C LYS A 31 16.14 -6.41 3.33
N GLY A 32 14.82 -6.49 3.25
CA GLY A 32 13.95 -6.12 4.36
C GLY A 32 13.65 -4.65 4.45
N GLU A 33 14.06 -3.87 3.46
CA GLU A 33 13.77 -2.44 3.44
C GLU A 33 12.36 -2.18 2.94
N ILE A 34 11.67 -1.30 3.61
CA ILE A 34 10.29 -0.98 3.28
C ILE A 34 10.25 0.45 2.75
N SER A 35 9.53 0.65 1.66
CA SER A 35 9.41 1.96 1.04
C SER A 35 8.06 2.11 0.36
N VAL A 36 7.68 3.35 0.10
CA VAL A 36 6.47 3.65 -0.65
C VAL A 36 6.85 3.69 -2.12
N ASP A 37 6.19 2.87 -2.92
CA ASP A 37 6.48 2.75 -4.34
C ASP A 37 5.40 3.47 -5.14
N THR A 38 5.69 4.70 -5.52
CA THR A 38 4.74 5.52 -6.27
C THR A 38 4.75 5.22 -7.76
N VAL A 39 5.76 4.49 -8.22
CA VAL A 39 5.89 4.16 -9.64
C VAL A 39 5.34 2.78 -9.96
N GLY A 40 5.36 1.88 -8.99
CA GLY A 40 4.86 0.53 -9.16
C GLY A 40 5.86 -0.44 -9.76
N LYS A 41 7.15 -0.09 -9.77
CA LYS A 41 8.18 -0.91 -10.39
C LYS A 41 9.18 -1.51 -9.42
N ALA A 42 9.09 -1.16 -8.15
CA ALA A 42 10.04 -1.68 -7.18
C ALA A 42 9.84 -3.18 -6.98
N ALA A 43 10.94 -3.91 -6.91
CA ALA A 43 10.89 -5.36 -6.70
C ALA A 43 10.69 -5.64 -5.22
N GLY A 44 9.93 -6.70 -4.95
CA GLY A 44 9.71 -7.13 -3.57
C GLY A 44 8.26 -7.44 -3.28
N ARG A 45 7.98 -7.71 -2.02
CA ARG A 45 6.62 -8.00 -1.59
C ARG A 45 5.86 -6.70 -1.44
N GLY A 46 4.67 -6.63 -2.03
CA GLY A 46 3.86 -5.43 -2.02
C GLY A 46 2.65 -5.53 -1.11
N ALA A 47 2.31 -4.42 -0.49
CA ALA A 47 1.03 -4.24 0.18
C ALA A 47 0.38 -3.02 -0.45
N TYR A 48 -0.93 -3.00 -0.46
CA TYR A 48 -1.67 -1.96 -1.16
C TYR A 48 -2.63 -1.26 -0.21
N LEU A 49 -2.79 0.03 -0.42
CA LEU A 49 -3.62 0.86 0.44
C LEU A 49 -4.38 1.84 -0.43
N CYS A 50 -5.66 2.05 -0.13
CA CYS A 50 -6.44 3.07 -0.82
C CYS A 50 -5.76 4.43 -0.69
N ASN A 51 -5.91 5.24 -1.72
CA ASN A 51 -5.45 6.63 -1.69
C ASN A 51 -6.43 7.43 -0.83
N SER A 52 -6.46 7.14 0.45
CA SER A 52 -7.44 7.68 1.38
C SER A 52 -6.88 7.73 2.80
N VAL A 53 -7.08 8.85 3.46
CA VAL A 53 -6.63 9.02 4.84
C VAL A 53 -7.33 8.03 5.77
N LYS A 54 -8.60 7.73 5.50
CA LYS A 54 -9.35 6.77 6.32
C LYS A 54 -8.71 5.39 6.31
N CYS A 55 -8.31 4.93 5.14
CA CYS A 55 -7.66 3.62 5.03
C CYS A 55 -6.27 3.65 5.65
N PHE A 56 -5.56 4.76 5.48
CA PHE A 56 -4.26 4.95 6.11
C PHE A 56 -4.39 4.86 7.65
N ASP A 57 -5.32 5.59 8.22
CA ASP A 57 -5.52 5.59 9.67
C ASP A 57 -5.91 4.19 10.17
N ALA A 58 -6.79 3.51 9.45
CA ALA A 58 -7.19 2.16 9.81
C ALA A 58 -6.02 1.19 9.76
N ALA A 59 -5.16 1.32 8.75
CA ALA A 59 -4.00 0.45 8.61
C ALA A 59 -2.98 0.70 9.72
N VAL A 60 -2.75 1.95 10.06
CA VAL A 60 -1.81 2.30 11.14
C VAL A 60 -2.33 1.80 12.48
N LYS A 61 -3.60 2.05 12.75
CA LYS A 61 -4.22 1.69 14.02
C LYS A 61 -4.20 0.18 14.27
N ALA A 62 -4.44 -0.59 13.24
CA ALA A 62 -4.47 -2.04 13.34
C ALA A 62 -3.13 -2.69 12.99
N LYS A 63 -2.10 -1.91 12.75
CA LYS A 63 -0.77 -2.39 12.38
C LYS A 63 -0.81 -3.34 11.19
N ARG A 64 -1.59 -2.96 10.19
CA ARG A 64 -1.82 -3.81 9.02
C ARG A 64 -0.58 -3.99 8.16
N LEU A 65 0.28 -2.97 8.07
CA LEU A 65 1.52 -3.09 7.32
C LEU A 65 2.46 -4.10 7.95
N GLU A 66 2.57 -4.07 9.26
CA GLU A 66 3.41 -5.03 9.97
C GLU A 66 2.90 -6.44 9.79
N LYS A 67 1.58 -6.62 9.80
CA LYS A 67 0.98 -7.92 9.55
C LYS A 67 1.19 -8.38 8.11
N ALA A 68 1.07 -7.45 7.16
CA ALA A 68 1.22 -7.78 5.75
C ALA A 68 2.64 -8.22 5.43
N PHE A 69 3.62 -7.55 6.00
CA PHE A 69 5.03 -7.87 5.75
C PHE A 69 5.61 -8.85 6.74
N LYS A 70 4.90 -9.14 7.81
CA LYS A 70 5.36 -10.02 8.91
C LYS A 70 6.69 -9.54 9.47
N ALA A 71 6.85 -8.23 9.56
CA ALA A 71 8.06 -7.60 10.02
C ALA A 71 7.75 -6.21 10.54
N PRO A 72 8.59 -5.66 11.43
CA PRO A 72 8.37 -4.30 11.89
C PRO A 72 8.51 -3.32 10.75
N VAL A 73 7.72 -2.25 10.81
CA VAL A 73 7.73 -1.20 9.80
C VAL A 73 8.41 0.02 10.42
N PRO A 74 9.42 0.60 9.74
CA PRO A 74 10.08 1.79 10.28
C PRO A 74 9.09 2.94 10.44
N ASP A 75 9.26 3.72 11.50
CA ASP A 75 8.35 4.82 11.79
C ASP A 75 8.34 5.87 10.71
N ASP A 76 9.44 6.04 9.99
CA ASP A 76 9.52 7.05 8.94
C ASP A 76 8.71 6.70 7.69
N ILE A 77 8.27 5.47 7.58
CA ILE A 77 7.41 5.06 6.45
C ILE A 77 6.04 5.71 6.54
N TYR A 78 5.52 5.85 7.75
CA TYR A 78 4.15 6.37 7.90
C TYR A 78 4.00 7.81 7.39
N PRO A 79 4.88 8.77 7.74
CA PRO A 79 4.75 10.10 7.15
C PRO A 79 4.95 10.11 5.64
N LYS A 80 5.84 9.27 5.13
CA LYS A 80 6.04 9.19 3.68
C LYS A 80 4.79 8.65 2.98
N LEU A 81 4.17 7.64 3.57
CA LEU A 81 2.95 7.07 3.05
C LEU A 81 1.82 8.10 3.09
N ARG A 82 1.72 8.84 4.18
CA ARG A 82 0.72 9.88 4.33
C ARG A 82 0.87 10.96 3.25
N GLU A 83 2.10 11.33 2.93
CA GLU A 83 2.37 12.29 1.88
C GLU A 83 1.99 11.78 0.50
N ALA A 84 2.09 10.48 0.30
CA ALA A 84 1.72 9.88 -0.98
C ALA A 84 0.21 9.86 -1.19
N ILE A 85 -0.56 10.03 -0.13
CA ILE A 85 -2.01 10.06 -0.23
C ILE A 85 -2.47 11.43 -0.72
N SER A 86 -3.17 11.43 -1.84
CA SER A 86 -3.71 12.65 -2.43
C SER A 86 -5.20 12.71 -2.20
N ASP A 87 -5.60 12.62 -0.98
CA ASP A 87 -7.00 12.58 -0.64
C ASP A 87 -7.57 14.00 -0.69
N ASN A 88 -7.99 14.39 -1.85
CA ASN A 88 -8.57 15.70 -2.05
C ASN A 88 -10.06 15.60 -1.88
N VAL A 89 -10.48 15.86 -0.75
CA VAL A 89 -11.90 15.81 -0.48
C VAL A 89 -12.55 17.13 -0.77
#